data_bae4c90c59f4e6134bfd670aae0328c8
#
_entry.id   bae4c90c59f4e6134bfd670aae0328c8
#
_cell.length_a   1.000
_cell.length_b   1.000
_cell.length_c   1.000
_cell.angle_alpha   90.00
_cell.angle_beta   90.00
_cell.angle_gamma   90.00
#
_symmetry.space_group_name_H-M   'P 1'
#
loop_
_entity.id
_entity.type
_entity.pdbx_description
1 polymer ?
#
loop_
_entity_poly.entity_id
_entity_poly.type
_entity_poly.pdbx_seq_one_letter_code
_entity_poly.pdbx_strand_id
1 'polypeptide(L)'
;PPEQVTYIMNKALTAQQAAVQKYGGMVDKYIGDAMMAIFNAPLDQPEHEIQAVKCGLQIIENMEALNQEMQQEGLPAIAIGIGINSGKAVIGNMGSESRFDYTAIGDAVNTGARLESATKEQKVDLLIGETTAKKYIPRLKLKLVNEIHVKGKKKGLKVYTI
;
A
#
# COMPACT_ATOMS: atom_id res chain seq x y z
N PRO A 1 26.19 6.31 3.60
CA PRO A 1 26.19 7.43 4.55
C PRO A 1 24.77 7.77 4.99
N PRO A 2 24.56 8.21 6.24
CA PRO A 2 23.22 8.54 6.76
C PRO A 2 22.49 9.60 5.93
N GLU A 3 23.19 10.59 5.41
CA GLU A 3 22.59 11.65 4.58
C GLU A 3 22.05 11.08 3.27
N GLN A 4 22.73 10.11 2.69
CA GLN A 4 22.29 9.46 1.45
C GLN A 4 21.02 8.65 1.70
N VAL A 5 20.95 7.90 2.80
CA VAL A 5 19.76 7.12 3.17
C VAL A 5 18.57 8.06 3.37
N THR A 6 18.74 9.15 4.09
CA THR A 6 17.68 10.13 4.31
C THR A 6 17.19 10.74 3.00
N TYR A 7 18.11 11.10 2.12
CA TYR A 7 17.76 11.65 0.80
C TYR A 7 16.91 10.68 0.00
N ILE A 8 17.36 9.42 -0.10
CA ILE A 8 16.66 8.38 -0.85
C ILE A 8 15.27 8.13 -0.26
N MET A 9 15.16 8.00 1.06
CA MET A 9 13.88 7.78 1.74
C MET A 9 12.91 8.92 1.52
N ASN A 10 13.35 10.16 1.64
CA ASN A 10 12.49 11.32 1.42
C ASN A 10 11.96 11.36 -0.02
N LYS A 11 12.79 11.05 -0.99
CA LYS A 11 12.37 10.98 -2.40
C LYS A 11 11.32 9.88 -2.60
N ALA A 12 11.57 8.70 -2.04
CA ALA A 12 10.64 7.57 -2.18
C ALA A 12 9.28 7.86 -1.53
N LEU A 13 9.27 8.39 -0.33
CA LEU A 13 8.03 8.71 0.39
C LEU A 13 7.26 9.84 -0.30
N THR A 14 7.96 10.83 -0.84
CA THR A 14 7.32 11.92 -1.59
C THR A 14 6.64 11.38 -2.86
N ALA A 15 7.29 10.47 -3.57
CA ALA A 15 6.70 9.85 -4.77
C ALA A 15 5.45 9.04 -4.44
N GLN A 16 5.47 8.32 -3.33
CA GLN A 16 4.32 7.54 -2.87
C GLN A 16 3.17 8.45 -2.42
N GLN A 17 3.47 9.48 -1.65
CA GLN A 17 2.48 10.44 -1.18
C GLN A 17 1.77 11.15 -2.33
N ALA A 18 2.50 11.52 -3.37
CA ALA A 18 1.93 12.15 -4.56
C ALA A 18 0.86 11.27 -5.21
N ALA A 19 1.12 9.97 -5.32
CA ALA A 19 0.16 9.02 -5.87
C ALA A 19 -1.07 8.88 -4.97
N VAL A 20 -0.88 8.79 -3.66
CA VAL A 20 -1.99 8.69 -2.70
C VAL A 20 -2.91 9.90 -2.83
N GLN A 21 -2.36 11.10 -2.87
CA GLN A 21 -3.14 12.33 -3.02
C GLN A 21 -3.88 12.38 -4.36
N LYS A 22 -3.23 11.97 -5.43
CA LYS A 22 -3.83 11.96 -6.76
C LYS A 22 -5.10 11.13 -6.82
N TYR A 23 -5.16 10.02 -6.11
CA TYR A 23 -6.31 9.11 -6.15
C TYR A 23 -7.22 9.22 -4.92
N GLY A 24 -7.10 10.31 -4.17
CA GLY A 24 -8.04 10.63 -3.10
C GLY A 24 -7.82 9.87 -1.81
N GLY A 25 -6.67 9.27 -1.63
CA GLY A 25 -6.29 8.62 -0.39
C GLY A 25 -5.74 9.61 0.63
N MET A 26 -5.59 9.12 1.84
CA MET A 26 -5.00 9.87 2.95
C MET A 26 -3.80 9.08 3.49
N VAL A 27 -2.66 9.71 3.60
CA VAL A 27 -1.51 9.10 4.26
C VAL A 27 -1.81 9.06 5.76
N ASP A 28 -1.82 7.85 6.32
CA ASP A 28 -2.05 7.67 7.76
C ASP A 28 -0.75 7.88 8.53
N LYS A 29 0.22 7.02 8.27
CA LYS A 29 1.48 7.05 9.00
C LYS A 29 2.59 6.40 8.20
N TYR A 30 3.80 6.68 8.62
CA TYR A 30 4.98 5.97 8.16
C TYR A 30 5.39 4.96 9.23
N ILE A 31 5.64 3.72 8.80
CA ILE A 31 6.04 2.61 9.67
C ILE A 31 7.42 2.16 9.20
N GLY A 32 8.49 2.63 9.88
CA GLY A 32 9.84 2.43 9.38
C GLY A 32 10.01 3.10 8.02
N ASP A 33 10.32 2.31 7.00
CA ASP A 33 10.46 2.77 5.61
C ASP A 33 9.18 2.54 4.79
N ALA A 34 8.11 2.08 5.42
CA ALA A 34 6.83 1.82 4.77
C ALA A 34 5.84 2.96 5.02
N MET A 35 4.88 3.09 4.13
CA MET A 35 3.80 4.07 4.26
C MET A 35 2.46 3.35 4.28
N MET A 36 1.59 3.74 5.20
CA MET A 36 0.22 3.29 5.27
C MET A 36 -0.71 4.39 4.78
N ALA A 37 -1.60 4.06 3.86
CA ALA A 37 -2.60 4.99 3.35
C ALA A 37 -3.99 4.40 3.48
N ILE A 38 -4.98 5.28 3.65
CA ILE A 38 -6.38 4.91 3.83
C ILE A 38 -7.20 5.57 2.72
N PHE A 39 -8.13 4.80 2.17
CA PHE A 39 -9.10 5.29 1.19
C PHE A 39 -10.51 5.19 1.77
N ASN A 40 -11.41 6.04 1.31
CA ASN A 40 -12.80 6.11 1.78
C ASN A 40 -12.94 6.67 3.20
N ALA A 41 -11.96 7.41 3.66
CA ALA A 41 -11.99 8.10 4.95
C ALA A 41 -11.01 9.28 4.91
N PRO A 42 -11.29 10.37 5.59
CA PRO A 42 -12.47 10.64 6.42
C PRO A 42 -13.76 10.88 5.62
N LEU A 43 -13.65 11.12 4.32
CA LEU A 43 -14.79 11.32 3.42
C LEU A 43 -15.08 10.06 2.63
N ASP A 44 -16.36 9.78 2.40
CA ASP A 44 -16.77 8.67 1.56
C ASP A 44 -16.23 8.86 0.13
N GLN A 45 -15.72 7.79 -0.43
CA GLN A 45 -15.15 7.79 -1.77
C GLN A 45 -15.76 6.66 -2.59
N PRO A 46 -16.62 6.97 -3.58
CA PRO A 46 -17.14 5.94 -4.47
C PRO A 46 -16.00 5.20 -5.17
N GLU A 47 -16.17 3.89 -5.34
CA GLU A 47 -15.17 3.04 -5.99
C GLU A 47 -13.77 3.16 -5.38
N HIS A 48 -13.71 3.32 -4.05
CA HIS A 48 -12.43 3.50 -3.35
C HIS A 48 -11.45 2.34 -3.61
N GLU A 49 -11.96 1.13 -3.82
CA GLU A 49 -11.13 -0.04 -4.10
C GLU A 49 -10.37 0.13 -5.42
N ILE A 50 -11.03 0.59 -6.47
CA ILE A 50 -10.38 0.88 -7.76
C ILE A 50 -9.37 2.02 -7.60
N GLN A 51 -9.73 3.06 -6.86
CA GLN A 51 -8.82 4.19 -6.64
C GLN A 51 -7.55 3.74 -5.91
N ALA A 52 -7.69 2.84 -4.94
CA ALA A 52 -6.54 2.28 -4.25
C ALA A 52 -5.64 1.47 -5.19
N VAL A 53 -6.23 0.66 -6.07
CA VAL A 53 -5.47 -0.12 -7.06
C VAL A 53 -4.75 0.81 -8.06
N LYS A 54 -5.44 1.81 -8.56
CA LYS A 54 -4.83 2.81 -9.45
C LYS A 54 -3.69 3.55 -8.77
N CYS A 55 -3.86 3.85 -7.49
CA CYS A 55 -2.80 4.45 -6.68
C CYS A 55 -1.57 3.54 -6.62
N GLY A 56 -1.79 2.26 -6.35
CA GLY A 56 -0.68 1.28 -6.32
C GLY A 56 0.09 1.22 -7.63
N LEU A 57 -0.61 1.20 -8.76
CA LEU A 57 0.01 1.22 -10.07
C LEU A 57 0.78 2.51 -10.33
N GLN A 58 0.22 3.64 -9.90
CA GLN A 58 0.89 4.94 -10.01
C GLN A 58 2.16 4.98 -9.17
N ILE A 59 2.13 4.38 -7.98
CA ILE A 59 3.33 4.29 -7.13
C ILE A 59 4.42 3.51 -7.85
N ILE A 60 4.09 2.38 -8.46
CA ILE A 60 5.06 1.56 -9.19
C ILE A 60 5.69 2.40 -10.32
N GLU A 61 4.88 3.10 -11.10
CA GLU A 61 5.35 3.97 -12.16
C GLU A 61 6.24 5.09 -11.63
N ASN A 62 5.84 5.75 -10.55
CA ASN A 62 6.63 6.80 -9.92
C ASN A 62 7.96 6.28 -9.40
N MET A 63 7.97 5.07 -8.86
CA MET A 63 9.20 4.46 -8.34
C MET A 63 10.15 4.05 -9.46
N GLU A 64 9.63 3.60 -10.59
CA GLU A 64 10.47 3.32 -11.76
C GLU A 64 11.18 4.59 -12.24
N ALA A 65 10.44 5.68 -12.36
CA ALA A 65 11.00 6.98 -12.76
C ALA A 65 12.04 7.46 -11.74
N LEU A 66 11.74 7.33 -10.46
CA LEU A 66 12.65 7.72 -9.40
C LEU A 66 13.94 6.88 -9.42
N ASN A 67 13.82 5.58 -9.64
CA ASN A 67 14.99 4.70 -9.70
C ASN A 67 15.91 5.03 -10.88
N GLN A 68 15.34 5.44 -12.01
CA GLN A 68 16.13 5.91 -13.16
C GLN A 68 16.89 7.19 -12.78
N GLU A 69 16.23 8.12 -12.13
CA GLU A 69 16.84 9.36 -11.64
C GLU A 69 17.97 9.08 -10.64
N MET A 70 17.72 8.17 -9.69
CA MET A 70 18.72 7.75 -8.69
C MET A 70 19.93 7.10 -9.34
N GLN A 71 19.71 6.28 -10.35
CA GLN A 71 20.79 5.62 -11.08
C GLN A 71 21.70 6.64 -11.75
N GLN A 72 21.14 7.70 -12.33
CA GLN A 72 21.91 8.79 -12.92
C GLN A 72 22.76 9.51 -11.90
N GLU A 73 22.29 9.58 -10.66
CA GLU A 73 23.03 10.17 -9.54
C GLU A 73 24.02 9.20 -8.89
N GLY A 74 24.14 7.98 -9.41
CA GLY A 74 25.00 6.96 -8.82
C GLY A 74 24.48 6.35 -7.53
N LEU A 75 23.18 6.48 -7.28
CA LEU A 75 22.54 5.95 -6.07
C LEU A 75 21.88 4.60 -6.34
N PRO A 76 21.75 3.75 -5.31
CA PRO A 76 21.10 2.45 -5.49
C PRO A 76 19.60 2.60 -5.77
N ALA A 77 19.06 1.64 -6.52
CA ALA A 77 17.62 1.56 -6.76
C ALA A 77 16.89 1.13 -5.50
N ILE A 78 15.63 1.56 -5.38
CA ILE A 78 14.77 1.21 -4.26
C ILE A 78 13.72 0.21 -4.74
N ALA A 79 13.59 -0.90 -4.04
CA ALA A 79 12.53 -1.87 -4.26
C ALA A 79 11.47 -1.70 -3.17
N ILE A 80 10.21 -1.62 -3.57
CA ILE A 80 9.09 -1.57 -2.62
C ILE A 80 8.07 -2.63 -2.97
N GLY A 81 7.30 -3.05 -1.96
CA GLY A 81 6.14 -3.89 -2.14
C GLY A 81 4.89 -3.13 -1.71
N ILE A 82 3.78 -3.37 -2.39
CA ILE A 82 2.51 -2.72 -2.11
C ILE A 82 1.46 -3.78 -1.82
N GLY A 83 0.81 -3.67 -0.66
CA GLY A 83 -0.33 -4.49 -0.31
C GLY A 83 -1.58 -3.64 -0.27
N ILE A 84 -2.65 -4.10 -0.89
CA ILE A 84 -3.95 -3.43 -0.90
C ILE A 84 -5.01 -4.39 -0.39
N ASN A 85 -5.74 -3.97 0.62
CA ASN A 85 -6.82 -4.75 1.17
C ASN A 85 -8.01 -3.88 1.53
N SER A 86 -9.20 -4.47 1.51
CA SER A 86 -10.45 -3.79 1.84
C SER A 86 -11.21 -4.60 2.87
N GLY A 87 -11.93 -3.93 3.72
CA GLY A 87 -12.74 -4.58 4.74
C GLY A 87 -13.18 -3.59 5.81
N LYS A 88 -13.93 -4.11 6.77
CA LYS A 88 -14.36 -3.29 7.89
C LYS A 88 -13.15 -2.95 8.78
N ALA A 89 -13.06 -1.70 9.16
CA ALA A 89 -12.04 -1.22 10.06
C ALA A 89 -12.64 -0.15 10.96
N VAL A 90 -12.11 -0.03 12.15
CA VAL A 90 -12.46 1.08 13.05
C VAL A 90 -11.56 2.24 12.66
N ILE A 91 -12.15 3.35 12.24
CA ILE A 91 -11.44 4.54 11.79
C ILE A 91 -11.81 5.71 12.68
N GLY A 92 -10.82 6.44 13.12
CA GLY A 92 -11.03 7.62 13.94
C GLY A 92 -9.76 8.04 14.69
N ASN A 93 -9.94 9.00 15.58
CA ASN A 93 -8.84 9.46 16.41
C ASN A 93 -8.56 8.44 17.51
N MET A 94 -7.34 7.97 17.55
CA MET A 94 -6.87 6.96 18.51
C MET A 94 -5.65 7.46 19.22
N GLY A 95 -5.55 7.16 20.51
CA GLY A 95 -4.40 7.54 21.31
C GLY A 95 -4.80 8.03 22.70
N SER A 96 -3.84 8.64 23.38
CA SER A 96 -4.02 9.22 24.70
C SER A 96 -4.56 10.66 24.61
N GLU A 97 -4.94 11.24 25.74
CA GLU A 97 -5.41 12.62 25.80
C GLU A 97 -4.41 13.63 25.20
N SER A 98 -3.13 13.32 25.25
CA SER A 98 -2.07 14.22 24.76
C SER A 98 -1.64 13.95 23.33
N ARG A 99 -2.07 12.81 22.73
CA ARG A 99 -1.70 12.43 21.36
C ARG A 99 -2.80 11.65 20.70
N PHE A 100 -3.33 12.21 19.62
CA PHE A 100 -4.34 11.55 18.79
C PHE A 100 -3.81 11.41 17.37
N ASP A 101 -3.98 10.20 16.82
CA ASP A 101 -3.73 9.94 15.41
C ASP A 101 -5.05 9.46 14.79
N TYR A 102 -5.43 10.07 13.68
CA TYR A 102 -6.54 9.58 12.87
C TYR A 102 -6.05 8.38 12.08
N THR A 103 -6.55 7.21 12.42
CA THR A 103 -6.04 5.96 11.87
C THR A 103 -7.13 4.89 11.74
N ALA A 104 -6.77 3.76 11.16
CA ALA A 104 -7.63 2.60 11.02
C ALA A 104 -7.04 1.40 11.77
N ILE A 105 -7.90 0.63 12.42
CA ILE A 105 -7.53 -0.57 13.16
C ILE A 105 -8.48 -1.70 12.77
N GLY A 106 -7.96 -2.90 12.61
CA GLY A 106 -8.76 -4.09 12.37
C GLY A 106 -8.04 -5.15 11.55
N ASP A 107 -8.68 -6.30 11.38
CA ASP A 107 -8.16 -7.42 10.58
C ASP A 107 -7.83 -7.01 9.15
N ALA A 108 -8.66 -6.17 8.54
CA ALA A 108 -8.44 -5.72 7.17
C ALA A 108 -7.13 -4.96 7.05
N VAL A 109 -6.77 -4.17 8.06
CA VAL A 109 -5.51 -3.42 8.11
C VAL A 109 -4.33 -4.37 8.29
N ASN A 110 -4.44 -5.31 9.21
CA ASN A 110 -3.40 -6.31 9.46
C ASN A 110 -3.14 -7.17 8.21
N THR A 111 -4.21 -7.54 7.51
CA THR A 111 -4.11 -8.28 6.25
C THR A 111 -3.40 -7.46 5.18
N GLY A 112 -3.70 -6.16 5.08
CA GLY A 112 -3.01 -5.27 4.15
C GLY A 112 -1.50 -5.24 4.39
N ALA A 113 -1.09 -5.16 5.64
CA ALA A 113 0.32 -5.19 6.01
C ALA A 113 0.96 -6.54 5.67
N ARG A 114 0.24 -7.65 5.87
CA ARG A 114 0.72 -9.00 5.51
C ARG A 114 0.88 -9.14 3.99
N LEU A 115 -0.02 -8.56 3.21
CA LEU A 115 0.08 -8.55 1.74
C LEU A 115 1.33 -7.81 1.28
N GLU A 116 1.60 -6.65 1.87
CA GLU A 116 2.81 -5.88 1.56
C GLU A 116 4.06 -6.73 1.81
N SER A 117 4.15 -7.36 2.97
CA SER A 117 5.28 -8.23 3.30
C SER A 117 5.39 -9.43 2.36
N ALA A 118 4.26 -9.97 1.93
CA ALA A 118 4.23 -11.16 1.07
C ALA A 118 4.65 -10.86 -0.38
N THR A 119 4.71 -9.61 -0.81
CA THR A 119 5.13 -9.27 -2.17
C THR A 119 6.51 -9.85 -2.51
N LYS A 120 7.40 -9.85 -1.54
CA LYS A 120 8.74 -10.39 -1.70
C LYS A 120 8.72 -11.89 -1.95
N GLU A 121 7.96 -12.64 -1.15
CA GLU A 121 7.81 -14.08 -1.27
C GLU A 121 7.18 -14.45 -2.61
N GLN A 122 6.19 -13.67 -3.05
CA GLN A 122 5.45 -13.93 -4.28
C GLN A 122 6.13 -13.34 -5.54
N LYS A 123 7.23 -12.62 -5.36
CA LYS A 123 8.01 -12.03 -6.46
C LYS A 123 7.20 -11.10 -7.34
N VAL A 124 6.37 -10.28 -6.72
CA VAL A 124 5.57 -9.24 -7.37
C VAL A 124 5.71 -7.93 -6.60
N ASP A 125 5.43 -6.82 -7.26
CA ASP A 125 5.49 -5.50 -6.63
C ASP A 125 4.18 -5.13 -5.94
N LEU A 126 3.08 -5.78 -6.30
CA LEU A 126 1.75 -5.43 -5.83
C LEU A 126 0.96 -6.71 -5.55
N LEU A 127 0.37 -6.77 -4.36
CA LEU A 127 -0.60 -7.81 -4.00
C LEU A 127 -1.90 -7.17 -3.56
N ILE A 128 -2.99 -7.68 -4.10
CA ILE A 128 -4.34 -7.20 -3.86
C ILE A 128 -5.13 -8.33 -3.19
N GLY A 129 -5.72 -8.03 -2.04
CA GLY A 129 -6.54 -8.99 -1.32
C GLY A 129 -7.85 -9.30 -2.04
N GLU A 130 -8.41 -10.46 -1.75
CA GLU A 130 -9.63 -10.95 -2.39
C GLU A 130 -10.81 -9.97 -2.26
N THR A 131 -10.97 -9.36 -1.09
CA THR A 131 -12.06 -8.40 -0.85
C THR A 131 -11.99 -7.17 -1.73
N THR A 132 -10.78 -6.75 -2.11
CA THR A 132 -10.58 -5.66 -3.07
C THR A 132 -10.76 -6.17 -4.49
N ALA A 133 -10.13 -7.29 -4.81
CA ALA A 133 -10.03 -7.82 -6.17
C ALA A 133 -11.36 -8.37 -6.69
N LYS A 134 -12.13 -9.03 -5.85
CA LYS A 134 -13.32 -9.80 -6.20
C LYS A 134 -14.30 -9.08 -7.12
N LYS A 135 -14.53 -7.81 -6.84
CA LYS A 135 -15.48 -6.98 -7.59
C LYS A 135 -14.95 -6.56 -8.96
N TYR A 136 -13.63 -6.56 -9.15
CA TYR A 136 -13.00 -5.93 -10.31
C TYR A 136 -12.09 -6.86 -11.12
N ILE A 137 -12.07 -8.15 -10.80
CA ILE A 137 -11.16 -9.12 -11.45
C ILE A 137 -11.17 -9.01 -12.99
N PRO A 138 -12.32 -9.10 -13.68
CA PRO A 138 -12.31 -9.00 -15.14
C PRO A 138 -11.98 -7.59 -15.64
N ARG A 139 -12.48 -6.58 -14.93
CA ARG A 139 -12.36 -5.17 -15.32
C ARG A 139 -10.93 -4.65 -15.29
N LEU A 140 -10.15 -5.10 -14.29
CA LEU A 140 -8.78 -4.66 -14.09
C LEU A 140 -7.74 -5.67 -14.56
N LYS A 141 -8.17 -6.75 -15.20
CA LYS A 141 -7.29 -7.83 -15.66
C LYS A 141 -6.42 -8.38 -14.53
N LEU A 142 -7.03 -8.55 -13.36
CA LEU A 142 -6.33 -9.07 -12.19
C LEU A 142 -6.01 -10.56 -12.37
N LYS A 143 -4.83 -10.94 -11.91
CA LYS A 143 -4.35 -12.31 -11.98
C LYS A 143 -4.24 -12.89 -10.58
N LEU A 144 -4.76 -14.11 -10.40
CA LEU A 144 -4.55 -14.86 -9.17
C LEU A 144 -3.07 -15.22 -9.07
N VAL A 145 -2.43 -14.86 -7.97
CA VAL A 145 -1.03 -15.16 -7.71
C VAL A 145 -0.90 -16.42 -6.85
N ASN A 146 -1.62 -16.45 -5.74
CA ASN A 146 -1.49 -17.54 -4.78
C ASN A 146 -2.62 -17.46 -3.74
N GLU A 147 -2.60 -18.41 -2.84
CA GLU A 147 -3.38 -18.40 -1.63
C GLU A 147 -2.39 -18.35 -0.47
N ILE A 148 -2.45 -17.30 0.36
CA ILE A 148 -1.53 -17.14 1.48
C ILE A 148 -2.28 -17.32 2.80
N HIS A 149 -1.54 -17.73 3.83
CA HIS A 149 -2.08 -17.87 5.16
C HIS A 149 -1.76 -16.65 6.01
N VAL A 150 -2.79 -16.13 6.66
CA VAL A 150 -2.68 -14.99 7.57
C VAL A 150 -2.89 -15.49 8.99
N LYS A 151 -2.05 -15.07 9.91
CA LYS A 151 -2.14 -15.45 11.32
C LYS A 151 -3.54 -15.20 11.87
N GLY A 152 -4.12 -16.24 12.50
CA GLY A 152 -5.46 -16.17 13.09
C GLY A 152 -6.60 -16.45 12.14
N LYS A 153 -6.33 -16.69 10.86
CA LYS A 153 -7.35 -17.03 9.86
C LYS A 153 -7.28 -18.52 9.52
N LYS A 154 -8.44 -19.19 9.52
CA LYS A 154 -8.53 -20.62 9.21
C LYS A 154 -8.38 -20.92 7.74
N LYS A 155 -8.87 -20.03 6.88
CA LYS A 155 -8.80 -20.19 5.42
C LYS A 155 -7.64 -19.39 4.87
N GLY A 156 -7.01 -19.90 3.82
CA GLY A 156 -6.06 -19.15 3.05
C GLY A 156 -6.73 -17.95 2.39
N LEU A 157 -5.95 -16.93 2.15
CA LEU A 157 -6.40 -15.70 1.50
C LEU A 157 -5.92 -15.71 0.06
N LYS A 158 -6.85 -15.62 -0.89
CA LYS A 158 -6.49 -15.47 -2.30
C LYS A 158 -5.94 -14.07 -2.53
N VAL A 159 -4.82 -14.00 -3.24
CA VAL A 159 -4.14 -12.74 -3.51
C VAL A 159 -3.91 -12.59 -5.01
N TYR A 160 -4.04 -11.37 -5.49
CA TYR A 160 -4.04 -11.04 -6.91
C TYR A 160 -2.99 -9.99 -7.23
N THR A 161 -2.62 -9.92 -8.49
CA THR A 161 -1.79 -8.83 -9.02
C THR A 161 -2.29 -8.45 -10.42
N ILE A 162 -1.69 -7.44 -11.00
CA ILE A 162 -1.99 -7.02 -12.37
C ILE A 162 -0.82 -7.37 -13.29
#